data_47fec408397a587aac5f1411405be887
#
_entry.id   47fec408397a587aac5f1411405be887
#
_cell.length_a   1.000
_cell.length_b   1.000
_cell.length_c   1.000
_cell.angle_alpha   90.00
_cell.angle_beta   90.00
_cell.angle_gamma   90.00
#
_symmetry.space_group_name_H-M   'P 1'
#
loop_
_entity.id
_entity.type
_entity.pdbx_description
1 polymer ?
#
loop_
_entity_poly.entity_id
_entity_poly.type
_entity_poly.pdbx_seq_one_letter_code
_entity_poly.pdbx_strand_id
1 'polypeptide(L)'
;MKLNRISYVLAGALLLGAPAVAQETVPAAPAAPAAPAAPVAPEAPAVPVAPEAPAVPSAPAKAAPVAAKGAAVKDVNDIAGATAVLAKCDQNHNYFQDQQIKTDMVLNGGVHKNVKYSFDTYTRGSKRSVRFDDPPEMRGMGVVTKGRDEVYARLPDSNKVRRVGTHAKRQSFYGSDWSMDDMSMIYFEQDYAVAKVISLDDNGHYTFELKLKNGVDLPYPKLIVKITRDTLLMDYIEYYDDTLSLKKTQERFDLKDIGSGHQVYTHVRVTDAATKHTTDNYVKSEKINQNFPEDTFTKRWLVRSL
;
A
#
# COMPACT_ATOMS: atom_id res chain seq x y z
N MET A 1 16.66 -46.68 -34.00
CA MET A 1 17.06 -46.60 -35.44
C MET A 1 16.74 -45.20 -35.92
N LYS A 2 17.76 -44.54 -36.48
CA LYS A 2 17.82 -43.23 -37.16
C LYS A 2 17.77 -41.94 -36.33
N LEU A 3 18.99 -41.45 -36.01
CA LEU A 3 19.38 -40.04 -35.85
C LEU A 3 19.03 -39.22 -37.10
N ASN A 4 18.68 -37.97 -36.90
CA ASN A 4 18.90 -36.94 -37.92
C ASN A 4 19.49 -35.70 -37.27
N ARG A 5 20.75 -35.44 -37.62
CA ARG A 5 21.54 -34.23 -37.40
C ARG A 5 21.14 -33.24 -38.48
N ILE A 6 21.01 -31.95 -38.13
CA ILE A 6 21.07 -30.87 -39.12
C ILE A 6 22.14 -29.87 -38.66
N SER A 7 23.00 -29.63 -39.62
CA SER A 7 24.29 -28.97 -39.61
C SER A 7 24.20 -27.46 -39.50
N TYR A 8 25.21 -26.89 -38.83
CA TYR A 8 25.60 -25.49 -38.93
C TYR A 8 26.23 -25.19 -40.32
N VAL A 9 25.85 -24.05 -40.90
CA VAL A 9 26.57 -23.46 -42.03
C VAL A 9 27.21 -22.15 -41.57
N LEU A 10 28.52 -22.19 -41.56
CA LEU A 10 29.45 -21.04 -41.40
C LEU A 10 29.64 -20.41 -42.79
N ALA A 11 29.52 -19.09 -42.92
CA ALA A 11 29.98 -18.33 -44.09
C ALA A 11 30.65 -17.04 -43.57
N GLY A 12 31.74 -16.88 -43.80
CA GLY A 12 32.99 -16.44 -44.31
C GLY A 12 33.03 -14.93 -44.46
N ALA A 13 34.04 -14.32 -43.78
CA ALA A 13 34.43 -12.93 -43.85
C ALA A 13 35.08 -12.59 -45.22
N LEU A 14 34.73 -11.44 -45.77
CA LEU A 14 35.55 -10.78 -46.79
C LEU A 14 35.89 -9.37 -46.32
N LEU A 15 37.17 -9.15 -46.08
CA LEU A 15 37.84 -7.86 -45.85
C LEU A 15 37.94 -7.14 -47.20
N LEU A 16 37.42 -5.93 -47.32
CA LEU A 16 37.83 -4.94 -48.32
C LEU A 16 37.98 -3.59 -47.64
N GLY A 17 39.17 -3.01 -47.84
CA GLY A 17 39.66 -1.80 -47.20
C GLY A 17 38.86 -0.55 -47.54
N ALA A 18 38.75 0.33 -46.57
CA ALA A 18 38.25 1.68 -46.72
C ALA A 18 39.42 2.68 -46.84
N PRO A 19 39.34 3.70 -47.70
CA PRO A 19 40.31 4.78 -47.73
C PRO A 19 40.11 5.75 -46.57
N ALA A 20 41.23 6.24 -46.02
CA ALA A 20 41.26 7.26 -44.99
C ALA A 20 40.67 8.58 -45.54
N VAL A 21 39.60 9.04 -44.93
CA VAL A 21 39.07 10.40 -45.10
C VAL A 21 39.67 11.27 -43.99
N ALA A 22 40.35 12.35 -44.43
CA ALA A 22 40.93 13.35 -43.55
C ALA A 22 39.87 13.98 -42.64
N GLN A 23 40.15 14.04 -41.32
CA GLN A 23 39.34 14.82 -40.37
C GLN A 23 39.59 16.32 -40.61
N GLU A 24 38.59 16.98 -41.12
CA GLU A 24 38.49 18.43 -41.12
C GLU A 24 38.21 18.92 -39.71
N THR A 25 39.12 19.69 -39.11
CA THR A 25 38.99 20.32 -37.82
C THR A 25 37.97 21.45 -37.90
N VAL A 26 36.80 21.24 -37.31
CA VAL A 26 35.79 22.29 -37.13
C VAL A 26 36.31 23.26 -36.07
N PRO A 27 36.37 24.58 -36.33
CA PRO A 27 36.78 25.56 -35.32
C PRO A 27 35.74 25.65 -34.19
N ALA A 28 36.20 25.71 -32.92
CA ALA A 28 35.39 25.85 -31.76
C ALA A 28 34.53 27.13 -31.81
N ALA A 29 33.25 26.99 -31.58
CA ALA A 29 32.32 28.10 -31.48
C ALA A 29 32.70 28.99 -30.26
N PRO A 30 32.57 30.32 -30.36
CA PRO A 30 32.84 31.22 -29.24
C PRO A 30 31.88 30.97 -28.06
N ALA A 31 32.43 31.01 -26.85
CA ALA A 31 31.65 30.86 -25.60
C ALA A 31 30.56 31.92 -25.52
N ALA A 32 29.34 31.48 -25.23
CA ALA A 32 28.20 32.37 -24.98
C ALA A 32 28.45 33.22 -23.71
N PRO A 33 28.07 34.51 -23.74
CA PRO A 33 28.21 35.38 -22.56
C PRO A 33 27.37 34.86 -21.39
N ALA A 34 27.97 34.95 -20.18
CA ALA A 34 27.29 34.57 -18.94
C ALA A 34 25.99 35.38 -18.75
N ALA A 35 24.90 34.68 -18.46
CA ALA A 35 23.64 35.30 -18.17
C ALA A 35 23.72 36.17 -16.87
N PRO A 36 23.10 37.36 -16.84
CA PRO A 36 23.13 38.21 -15.67
C PRO A 36 22.42 37.51 -14.48
N ALA A 37 22.97 37.67 -13.26
CA ALA A 37 22.42 37.15 -12.03
C ALA A 37 20.98 37.66 -11.83
N ALA A 38 20.06 36.76 -11.51
CA ALA A 38 18.68 37.09 -11.20
C ALA A 38 18.61 37.99 -9.95
N PRO A 39 17.74 39.00 -9.92
CA PRO A 39 17.58 39.84 -8.75
C PRO A 39 17.09 39.04 -7.55
N VAL A 40 17.68 39.30 -6.40
CA VAL A 40 17.30 38.73 -5.10
C VAL A 40 15.89 39.21 -4.78
N ALA A 41 14.95 38.28 -4.60
CA ALA A 41 13.59 38.60 -4.20
C ALA A 41 13.58 39.23 -2.82
N PRO A 42 12.76 40.29 -2.56
CA PRO A 42 12.66 40.90 -1.25
C PRO A 42 12.07 39.91 -0.23
N GLU A 43 12.65 39.94 0.96
CA GLU A 43 12.23 39.14 2.11
C GLU A 43 10.78 39.49 2.49
N ALA A 44 9.91 38.46 2.54
CA ALA A 44 8.50 38.64 2.89
C ALA A 44 8.38 39.10 4.36
N PRO A 45 7.49 40.07 4.67
CA PRO A 45 7.30 40.52 6.04
C PRO A 45 6.78 39.41 6.94
N ALA A 46 7.30 39.35 8.18
CA ALA A 46 6.91 38.38 9.19
C ALA A 46 5.38 38.43 9.45
N VAL A 47 4.72 37.30 9.30
CA VAL A 47 3.31 37.15 9.63
C VAL A 47 3.13 37.23 11.14
N PRO A 48 2.25 38.08 11.70
CA PRO A 48 2.00 38.15 13.13
C PRO A 48 1.46 36.81 13.64
N VAL A 49 2.03 36.31 14.74
CA VAL A 49 1.59 35.11 15.45
C VAL A 49 0.21 35.37 16.01
N ALA A 50 -0.78 34.61 15.57
CA ALA A 50 -2.12 34.64 16.12
C ALA A 50 -2.10 34.12 17.57
N PRO A 51 -2.91 34.68 18.48
CA PRO A 51 -2.96 34.26 19.87
C PRO A 51 -3.50 32.81 19.94
N GLU A 52 -2.84 32.01 20.78
CA GLU A 52 -3.17 30.62 21.06
C GLU A 52 -4.58 30.52 21.67
N ALA A 53 -5.46 29.78 21.00
CA ALA A 53 -6.81 29.53 21.49
C ALA A 53 -6.74 28.67 22.76
N PRO A 54 -7.58 28.92 23.79
CA PRO A 54 -7.55 28.15 25.03
C PRO A 54 -7.87 26.69 24.77
N ALA A 55 -7.09 25.78 25.38
CA ALA A 55 -7.24 24.34 25.27
C ALA A 55 -8.62 23.92 25.78
N VAL A 56 -9.43 23.34 24.91
CA VAL A 56 -10.68 22.67 25.29
C VAL A 56 -10.29 21.38 25.99
N PRO A 57 -10.76 21.09 27.21
CA PRO A 57 -10.49 19.84 27.89
C PRO A 57 -11.10 18.69 27.08
N SER A 58 -10.26 17.77 26.61
CA SER A 58 -10.70 16.56 25.94
C SER A 58 -11.44 15.68 26.93
N ALA A 59 -12.72 15.45 26.69
CA ALA A 59 -13.51 14.45 27.39
C ALA A 59 -12.81 13.08 27.27
N PRO A 60 -12.81 12.23 28.31
CA PRO A 60 -12.22 10.91 28.23
C PRO A 60 -12.92 10.11 27.13
N ALA A 61 -12.14 9.64 26.16
CA ALA A 61 -12.62 8.78 25.08
C ALA A 61 -13.25 7.54 25.71
N LYS A 62 -14.57 7.39 25.52
CA LYS A 62 -15.33 6.22 25.95
C LYS A 62 -14.70 5.01 25.25
N ALA A 63 -14.17 4.07 26.05
CA ALA A 63 -13.62 2.83 25.54
C ALA A 63 -14.63 2.18 24.58
N ALA A 64 -14.18 1.87 23.37
CA ALA A 64 -15.01 1.13 22.44
C ALA A 64 -15.41 -0.20 23.07
N PRO A 65 -16.66 -0.65 22.94
CA PRO A 65 -17.10 -1.91 23.53
C PRO A 65 -16.28 -3.06 22.95
N VAL A 66 -15.72 -3.89 23.82
CA VAL A 66 -15.09 -5.16 23.47
C VAL A 66 -16.14 -5.96 22.70
N ALA A 67 -15.85 -6.26 21.43
CA ALA A 67 -16.75 -7.00 20.57
C ALA A 67 -16.92 -8.43 21.13
N ALA A 68 -18.07 -8.72 21.65
CA ALA A 68 -18.49 -10.08 21.96
C ALA A 68 -18.47 -10.90 20.66
N LYS A 69 -18.10 -12.19 20.77
CA LYS A 69 -18.18 -13.23 19.73
C LYS A 69 -19.37 -12.97 18.81
N GLY A 70 -19.09 -12.83 17.50
CA GLY A 70 -19.98 -12.27 16.50
C GLY A 70 -21.45 -12.68 16.65
N ALA A 71 -22.28 -11.73 17.06
CA ALA A 71 -23.71 -11.89 16.89
C ALA A 71 -23.96 -11.94 15.37
N ALA A 72 -24.48 -13.07 14.87
CA ALA A 72 -24.85 -13.23 13.48
C ALA A 72 -25.71 -12.02 13.06
N VAL A 73 -25.30 -11.35 11.99
CA VAL A 73 -26.13 -10.29 11.40
C VAL A 73 -27.39 -10.98 10.91
N LYS A 74 -28.54 -10.67 11.51
CA LYS A 74 -29.83 -11.20 11.08
C LYS A 74 -30.20 -10.50 9.78
N ASP A 75 -30.66 -11.29 8.81
CA ASP A 75 -31.18 -10.83 7.52
C ASP A 75 -30.13 -10.17 6.60
N VAL A 76 -29.20 -10.97 6.06
CA VAL A 76 -28.21 -10.54 5.04
C VAL A 76 -28.80 -10.57 3.62
N ASN A 77 -30.11 -10.82 3.47
CA ASN A 77 -30.74 -11.08 2.16
C ASN A 77 -30.83 -9.86 1.24
N ASP A 78 -30.51 -8.67 1.75
CA ASP A 78 -30.58 -7.42 1.00
C ASP A 78 -29.28 -6.59 1.14
N ILE A 79 -29.24 -5.46 0.44
CA ILE A 79 -28.10 -4.53 0.44
C ILE A 79 -27.87 -3.96 1.86
N ALA A 80 -28.91 -3.72 2.63
CA ALA A 80 -28.78 -3.15 3.98
C ALA A 80 -28.12 -4.15 4.94
N GLY A 81 -28.56 -5.42 4.91
CA GLY A 81 -27.93 -6.51 5.67
C GLY A 81 -26.50 -6.76 5.26
N ALA A 82 -26.21 -6.78 3.95
CA ALA A 82 -24.85 -6.92 3.43
C ALA A 82 -23.94 -5.74 3.84
N THR A 83 -24.47 -4.51 3.86
CA THR A 83 -23.74 -3.33 4.36
C THR A 83 -23.44 -3.46 5.86
N ALA A 84 -24.37 -4.00 6.65
CA ALA A 84 -24.12 -4.25 8.07
C ALA A 84 -23.03 -5.33 8.30
N VAL A 85 -22.96 -6.36 7.44
CA VAL A 85 -21.88 -7.35 7.45
C VAL A 85 -20.56 -6.71 7.13
N LEU A 86 -20.49 -5.86 6.11
CA LEU A 86 -19.26 -5.14 5.72
C LEU A 86 -18.77 -4.23 6.87
N ALA A 87 -19.68 -3.46 7.47
CA ALA A 87 -19.36 -2.60 8.62
C ALA A 87 -18.84 -3.42 9.82
N LYS A 88 -19.45 -4.59 10.07
CA LYS A 88 -18.99 -5.48 11.14
C LYS A 88 -17.64 -6.11 10.82
N CYS A 89 -17.40 -6.46 9.56
CA CYS A 89 -16.09 -6.92 9.08
C CYS A 89 -15.01 -5.88 9.35
N ASP A 90 -15.24 -4.61 8.99
CA ASP A 90 -14.31 -3.51 9.27
C ASP A 90 -14.04 -3.34 10.76
N GLN A 91 -15.08 -3.43 11.61
CA GLN A 91 -14.91 -3.40 13.07
C GLN A 91 -14.07 -4.56 13.59
N ASN A 92 -14.26 -5.77 13.07
CA ASN A 92 -13.49 -6.95 13.47
C ASN A 92 -12.03 -6.88 13.02
N HIS A 93 -11.74 -6.28 11.85
CA HIS A 93 -10.37 -6.03 11.40
C HIS A 93 -9.68 -4.89 12.15
N ASN A 94 -10.43 -3.90 12.65
CA ASN A 94 -9.90 -2.70 13.31
C ASN A 94 -10.35 -2.62 14.78
N TYR A 95 -10.23 -3.73 15.51
CA TYR A 95 -10.71 -3.90 16.89
C TYR A 95 -9.85 -3.18 17.95
N PHE A 96 -8.76 -2.55 17.55
CA PHE A 96 -7.77 -1.89 18.41
C PHE A 96 -7.92 -0.36 18.40
N GLN A 97 -7.41 0.30 19.44
CA GLN A 97 -7.23 1.76 19.44
C GLN A 97 -5.98 2.15 18.65
N ASP A 98 -4.89 1.44 18.87
CA ASP A 98 -3.67 1.48 18.05
C ASP A 98 -3.03 0.11 17.98
N GLN A 99 -2.22 -0.08 16.93
CA GLN A 99 -1.61 -1.36 16.59
C GLN A 99 -0.19 -1.14 16.06
N GLN A 100 0.73 -2.03 16.42
CA GLN A 100 2.01 -2.22 15.75
C GLN A 100 2.07 -3.65 15.24
N ILE A 101 2.35 -3.81 13.96
CA ILE A 101 2.60 -5.12 13.33
C ILE A 101 4.01 -5.13 12.78
N LYS A 102 4.80 -6.14 13.14
CA LYS A 102 6.04 -6.48 12.44
C LYS A 102 5.75 -7.48 11.34
N THR A 103 6.15 -7.14 10.11
CA THR A 103 5.85 -7.92 8.90
C THR A 103 7.12 -8.29 8.17
N ASP A 104 7.21 -9.55 7.70
CA ASP A 104 8.11 -9.98 6.65
C ASP A 104 7.33 -10.01 5.34
N MET A 105 7.78 -9.26 4.33
CA MET A 105 7.20 -9.24 2.99
C MET A 105 8.17 -9.94 2.02
N VAL A 106 7.66 -10.90 1.27
CA VAL A 106 8.42 -11.68 0.27
C VAL A 106 7.81 -11.47 -1.10
N LEU A 107 8.62 -11.07 -2.06
CA LEU A 107 8.24 -10.88 -3.45
C LEU A 107 8.68 -12.09 -4.27
N ASN A 108 7.75 -12.69 -5.03
CA ASN A 108 8.02 -13.86 -5.86
C ASN A 108 7.55 -13.63 -7.30
N GLY A 109 8.41 -13.90 -8.25
CA GLY A 109 8.13 -13.79 -9.68
C GLY A 109 8.85 -12.62 -10.36
N GLY A 110 8.84 -12.62 -11.70
CA GLY A 110 9.49 -11.58 -12.49
C GLY A 110 10.98 -11.41 -12.18
N VAL A 111 11.43 -10.17 -12.09
CA VAL A 111 12.80 -9.78 -11.75
C VAL A 111 13.06 -9.79 -10.23
N HIS A 112 12.02 -9.84 -9.40
CA HIS A 112 12.08 -9.80 -7.93
C HIS A 112 11.84 -11.20 -7.33
N LYS A 113 12.69 -12.16 -7.65
CA LYS A 113 12.57 -13.51 -7.08
C LYS A 113 13.15 -13.52 -5.67
N ASN A 114 12.32 -13.90 -4.68
CA ASN A 114 12.72 -14.07 -3.28
C ASN A 114 13.30 -12.80 -2.63
N VAL A 115 12.92 -11.61 -3.11
CA VAL A 115 13.28 -10.37 -2.42
C VAL A 115 12.47 -10.29 -1.14
N LYS A 116 13.17 -10.08 -0.02
CA LYS A 116 12.56 -10.00 1.30
C LYS A 116 12.76 -8.61 1.90
N TYR A 117 11.68 -8.07 2.48
CA TYR A 117 11.69 -6.86 3.29
C TYR A 117 11.12 -7.16 4.67
N SER A 118 11.66 -6.52 5.72
CA SER A 118 11.05 -6.52 7.05
C SER A 118 10.76 -5.10 7.47
N PHE A 119 9.57 -4.87 8.04
CA PHE A 119 9.14 -3.54 8.45
C PHE A 119 8.13 -3.60 9.59
N ASP A 120 8.06 -2.50 10.33
CA ASP A 120 7.00 -2.24 11.29
C ASP A 120 5.92 -1.34 10.69
N THR A 121 4.67 -1.70 10.91
CA THR A 121 3.50 -0.88 10.59
C THR A 121 2.82 -0.46 11.88
N TYR A 122 2.59 0.84 12.05
CA TYR A 122 1.81 1.43 13.13
C TYR A 122 0.49 1.94 12.57
N THR A 123 -0.62 1.65 13.23
CA THR A 123 -1.96 2.07 12.79
C THR A 123 -2.73 2.68 13.97
N ARG A 124 -3.43 3.80 13.73
CA ARG A 124 -4.39 4.42 14.64
C ARG A 124 -5.48 5.11 13.84
N GLY A 125 -6.69 4.56 13.86
CA GLY A 125 -7.78 5.04 13.00
C GLY A 125 -7.35 5.07 11.54
N SER A 126 -7.47 6.21 10.87
CA SER A 126 -7.05 6.40 9.47
C SER A 126 -5.56 6.72 9.29
N LYS A 127 -4.78 6.80 10.38
CA LYS A 127 -3.34 7.10 10.33
C LYS A 127 -2.54 5.81 10.28
N ARG A 128 -1.52 5.79 9.42
CA ARG A 128 -0.60 4.65 9.32
C ARG A 128 0.83 5.14 9.14
N SER A 129 1.76 4.46 9.79
CA SER A 129 3.21 4.70 9.63
C SER A 129 3.91 3.38 9.40
N VAL A 130 4.79 3.34 8.40
CA VAL A 130 5.58 2.16 8.04
C VAL A 130 7.05 2.53 8.12
N ARG A 131 7.89 1.66 8.69
CA ARG A 131 9.34 1.81 8.71
C ARG A 131 10.02 0.49 8.43
N PHE A 132 10.94 0.51 7.47
CA PHE A 132 11.72 -0.66 7.09
C PHE A 132 12.92 -0.86 8.01
N ASP A 133 13.15 -2.12 8.40
CA ASP A 133 14.27 -2.58 9.21
C ASP A 133 15.31 -3.33 8.38
N ASP A 134 14.85 -4.09 7.39
CA ASP A 134 15.67 -4.98 6.56
C ASP A 134 15.14 -4.98 5.11
N PRO A 135 16.01 -5.09 4.11
CA PRO A 135 17.48 -5.20 4.18
C PRO A 135 18.16 -3.88 4.59
N PRO A 136 19.47 -3.89 4.87
CA PRO A 136 20.21 -2.71 5.39
C PRO A 136 20.05 -1.45 4.53
N GLU A 137 19.98 -1.59 3.21
CA GLU A 137 19.78 -0.48 2.26
C GLU A 137 18.39 0.17 2.37
N MET A 138 17.42 -0.55 2.94
CA MET A 138 16.06 -0.05 3.17
C MET A 138 15.86 0.51 4.57
N ARG A 139 16.82 0.29 5.46
CA ARG A 139 16.69 0.67 6.87
C ARG A 139 16.44 2.15 7.06
N GLY A 140 15.41 2.46 7.84
CA GLY A 140 15.00 3.83 8.11
C GLY A 140 14.19 4.49 7.00
N MET A 141 14.02 3.84 5.86
CA MET A 141 12.99 4.21 4.92
C MET A 141 11.61 4.07 5.57
N GLY A 142 10.69 4.90 5.17
CA GLY A 142 9.35 4.81 5.72
C GLY A 142 8.34 5.67 5.02
N VAL A 143 7.08 5.42 5.37
CA VAL A 143 5.91 6.14 4.87
C VAL A 143 5.04 6.52 6.05
N VAL A 144 4.47 7.72 6.03
CA VAL A 144 3.42 8.15 6.96
C VAL A 144 2.22 8.59 6.14
N THR A 145 1.06 8.03 6.46
CA THR A 145 -0.23 8.46 5.92
C THR A 145 -1.07 9.08 7.04
N LYS A 146 -1.65 10.24 6.75
CA LYS A 146 -2.65 10.89 7.60
C LYS A 146 -3.96 10.93 6.83
N GLY A 147 -4.69 9.83 6.85
CA GLY A 147 -5.77 9.64 5.90
C GLY A 147 -5.24 9.47 4.47
N ARG A 148 -6.14 9.60 3.48
CA ARG A 148 -5.85 9.28 2.07
C ARG A 148 -4.99 10.33 1.36
N ASP A 149 -5.16 11.61 1.69
CA ASP A 149 -4.61 12.72 0.91
C ASP A 149 -3.23 13.18 1.37
N GLU A 150 -2.86 12.84 2.59
CA GLU A 150 -1.58 13.20 3.16
C GLU A 150 -0.66 12.00 3.31
N VAL A 151 0.12 11.73 2.26
CA VAL A 151 1.14 10.67 2.25
C VAL A 151 2.53 11.31 2.15
N TYR A 152 3.41 10.92 3.05
CA TYR A 152 4.80 11.36 3.11
C TYR A 152 5.71 10.16 3.13
N ALA A 153 6.80 10.21 2.35
CA ALA A 153 7.80 9.14 2.29
C ALA A 153 9.20 9.70 2.55
N ARG A 154 10.01 8.92 3.25
CA ARG A 154 11.47 9.06 3.34
C ARG A 154 12.09 7.92 2.54
N LEU A 155 12.98 8.27 1.61
CA LEU A 155 13.73 7.30 0.79
C LEU A 155 15.06 6.95 1.49
N PRO A 156 15.62 5.74 1.25
CA PRO A 156 16.83 5.26 1.95
C PRO A 156 18.06 6.14 1.75
N ASP A 157 18.26 6.62 0.54
CA ASP A 157 19.39 7.43 0.09
C ASP A 157 19.24 8.93 0.38
N SER A 158 18.15 9.33 1.01
CA SER A 158 17.80 10.72 1.24
C SER A 158 17.24 10.92 2.65
N ASN A 159 17.85 11.80 3.42
CA ASN A 159 17.28 12.27 4.70
C ASN A 159 16.06 13.18 4.52
N LYS A 160 15.63 13.42 3.27
CA LYS A 160 14.51 14.32 2.97
C LYS A 160 13.20 13.57 2.94
N VAL A 161 12.23 14.06 3.71
CA VAL A 161 10.84 13.61 3.64
C VAL A 161 10.12 14.40 2.55
N ARG A 162 9.46 13.70 1.63
CA ARG A 162 8.71 14.30 0.53
C ARG A 162 7.24 13.91 0.62
N ARG A 163 6.35 14.80 0.19
CA ARG A 163 4.96 14.46 -0.05
C ARG A 163 4.87 13.60 -1.31
N VAL A 164 4.07 12.53 -1.25
CA VAL A 164 3.83 11.63 -2.38
C VAL A 164 2.63 12.17 -3.16
N GLY A 165 2.83 12.41 -4.46
CA GLY A 165 1.75 12.85 -5.34
C GLY A 165 0.78 11.70 -5.68
N THR A 166 -0.45 12.04 -6.11
CA THR A 166 -1.52 11.07 -6.39
C THR A 166 -1.09 9.97 -7.36
N HIS A 167 -0.42 10.34 -8.46
CA HIS A 167 0.04 9.35 -9.43
C HIS A 167 1.05 8.35 -8.82
N ALA A 168 1.98 8.84 -7.98
CA ALA A 168 2.98 7.99 -7.34
C ALA A 168 2.38 7.07 -6.26
N LYS A 169 1.25 7.43 -5.64
CA LYS A 169 0.55 6.56 -4.68
C LYS A 169 0.00 5.27 -5.32
N ARG A 170 -0.32 5.32 -6.62
CA ARG A 170 -0.86 4.18 -7.40
C ARG A 170 0.22 3.24 -7.92
N GLN A 171 1.48 3.65 -7.86
CA GLN A 171 2.59 2.81 -8.31
C GLN A 171 2.91 1.70 -7.33
N SER A 172 3.51 0.63 -7.86
CA SER A 172 4.04 -0.48 -7.07
C SER A 172 4.97 0.02 -5.96
N PHE A 173 4.73 -0.43 -4.75
CA PHE A 173 5.54 -0.10 -3.59
C PHE A 173 6.74 -1.05 -3.53
N TYR A 174 7.91 -0.55 -3.94
CA TYR A 174 9.19 -1.30 -3.96
C TYR A 174 9.14 -2.65 -4.67
N GLY A 175 8.46 -2.70 -5.81
CA GLY A 175 8.34 -3.92 -6.61
C GLY A 175 7.29 -4.91 -6.10
N SER A 176 6.60 -4.59 -5.00
CA SER A 176 5.49 -5.40 -4.48
C SER A 176 4.20 -5.18 -5.27
N ASP A 177 3.22 -6.05 -5.09
CA ASP A 177 1.88 -5.90 -5.65
C ASP A 177 0.99 -4.96 -4.82
N TRP A 178 1.57 -4.31 -3.81
CA TRP A 178 0.95 -3.25 -3.04
C TRP A 178 1.25 -1.88 -3.62
N SER A 179 0.32 -0.96 -3.44
CA SER A 179 0.50 0.48 -3.65
C SER A 179 0.29 1.24 -2.35
N MET A 180 0.63 2.54 -2.31
CA MET A 180 0.34 3.37 -1.14
C MET A 180 -1.17 3.61 -0.99
N ASP A 181 -1.93 3.58 -2.09
CA ASP A 181 -3.40 3.65 -2.04
C ASP A 181 -3.98 2.41 -1.35
N ASP A 182 -3.45 1.22 -1.61
CA ASP A 182 -3.85 -0.01 -0.89
C ASP A 182 -3.62 0.10 0.61
N MET A 183 -2.47 0.66 0.99
CA MET A 183 -2.15 0.88 2.41
C MET A 183 -3.06 1.91 3.08
N SER A 184 -3.73 2.77 2.32
CA SER A 184 -4.69 3.76 2.84
C SER A 184 -6.10 3.22 3.04
N MET A 185 -6.44 2.07 2.42
CA MET A 185 -7.73 1.39 2.57
C MET A 185 -7.77 0.64 3.90
N ILE A 186 -8.27 1.30 4.95
CA ILE A 186 -8.35 0.73 6.30
C ILE A 186 -9.79 0.29 6.60
N TYR A 187 -10.76 1.06 6.15
CA TYR A 187 -12.20 0.81 6.33
C TYR A 187 -12.88 0.73 4.97
N PHE A 188 -13.27 -0.46 4.56
CA PHE A 188 -13.91 -0.68 3.26
C PHE A 188 -15.28 -0.01 3.18
N GLU A 189 -16.05 -0.03 4.27
CA GLU A 189 -17.38 0.61 4.32
C GLU A 189 -17.30 2.14 4.14
N GLN A 190 -16.21 2.79 4.55
CA GLN A 190 -16.04 4.22 4.31
C GLN A 190 -15.86 4.56 2.82
N ASP A 191 -15.16 3.69 2.08
CA ASP A 191 -14.74 3.92 0.70
C ASP A 191 -15.71 3.34 -0.32
N TYR A 192 -16.36 2.24 0.03
CA TYR A 192 -17.19 1.45 -0.88
C TYR A 192 -18.60 1.30 -0.35
N ALA A 193 -19.54 1.15 -1.28
CA ALA A 193 -20.90 0.73 -1.01
C ALA A 193 -21.12 -0.69 -1.54
N VAL A 194 -21.89 -1.50 -0.85
CA VAL A 194 -22.35 -2.78 -1.39
C VAL A 194 -23.28 -2.50 -2.56
N ALA A 195 -22.86 -2.93 -3.75
CA ALA A 195 -23.64 -2.78 -4.98
C ALA A 195 -24.52 -4.00 -5.26
N LYS A 196 -24.03 -5.19 -4.89
CA LYS A 196 -24.74 -6.44 -5.14
C LYS A 196 -24.34 -7.50 -4.11
N VAL A 197 -25.32 -8.29 -3.67
CA VAL A 197 -25.12 -9.57 -2.99
C VAL A 197 -24.98 -10.64 -4.07
N ILE A 198 -23.80 -11.27 -4.19
CA ILE A 198 -23.52 -12.31 -5.18
C ILE A 198 -23.93 -13.67 -4.62
N SER A 199 -23.50 -13.96 -3.39
CA SER A 199 -23.84 -15.19 -2.69
C SER A 199 -23.90 -14.96 -1.19
N LEU A 200 -24.82 -15.65 -0.52
CA LEU A 200 -24.95 -15.65 0.94
C LEU A 200 -24.31 -16.89 1.58
N ASP A 201 -23.92 -17.85 0.78
CA ASP A 201 -23.22 -19.06 1.23
C ASP A 201 -22.39 -19.66 0.09
N ASP A 202 -21.24 -19.02 -0.17
CA ASP A 202 -20.23 -19.55 -1.07
C ASP A 202 -19.14 -20.25 -0.23
N ASN A 203 -19.35 -21.53 0.07
CA ASN A 203 -18.47 -22.32 0.94
C ASN A 203 -18.19 -21.68 2.30
N GLY A 204 -19.24 -21.20 2.98
CA GLY A 204 -19.13 -20.55 4.28
C GLY A 204 -18.78 -19.07 4.21
N HIS A 205 -18.92 -18.44 3.05
CA HIS A 205 -18.67 -17.01 2.86
C HIS A 205 -19.92 -16.25 2.40
N TYR A 206 -20.00 -14.99 2.80
CA TYR A 206 -20.76 -13.96 2.11
C TYR A 206 -19.91 -13.41 0.98
N THR A 207 -20.43 -13.36 -0.25
CA THR A 207 -19.74 -12.78 -1.40
C THR A 207 -20.48 -11.55 -1.89
N PHE A 208 -19.80 -10.40 -1.88
CA PHE A 208 -20.39 -9.11 -2.25
C PHE A 208 -19.59 -8.44 -3.37
N GLU A 209 -20.32 -7.75 -4.24
CA GLU A 209 -19.74 -6.73 -5.13
C GLU A 209 -19.81 -5.38 -4.42
N LEU A 210 -18.66 -4.73 -4.33
CA LEU A 210 -18.51 -3.40 -3.79
C LEU A 210 -18.21 -2.42 -4.92
N LYS A 211 -18.85 -1.25 -4.88
CA LYS A 211 -18.61 -0.14 -5.80
C LYS A 211 -18.02 1.03 -5.04
N LEU A 212 -17.01 1.66 -5.63
CA LEU A 212 -16.37 2.85 -5.08
C LEU A 212 -17.41 3.98 -4.92
N LYS A 213 -17.42 4.63 -3.76
CA LYS A 213 -18.31 5.74 -3.48
C LYS A 213 -17.92 6.99 -4.27
N ASN A 214 -18.89 7.82 -4.62
CA ASN A 214 -18.64 9.08 -5.30
C ASN A 214 -17.72 9.99 -4.46
N GLY A 215 -16.74 10.61 -5.12
CA GLY A 215 -15.80 11.53 -4.49
C GLY A 215 -14.61 10.83 -3.79
N VAL A 216 -14.56 9.50 -3.80
CA VAL A 216 -13.41 8.73 -3.31
C VAL A 216 -12.43 8.51 -4.45
N ASP A 217 -11.17 8.94 -4.26
CA ASP A 217 -10.10 8.77 -5.26
C ASP A 217 -9.25 7.53 -4.93
N LEU A 218 -9.68 6.37 -5.43
CA LEU A 218 -8.96 5.09 -5.38
C LEU A 218 -8.95 4.45 -6.78
N PRO A 219 -7.93 3.63 -7.09
CA PRO A 219 -7.74 3.07 -8.44
C PRO A 219 -8.64 1.86 -8.74
N TYR A 220 -9.55 1.48 -7.83
CA TYR A 220 -10.38 0.28 -7.98
C TYR A 220 -11.86 0.64 -7.89
N PRO A 221 -12.53 0.93 -9.03
CA PRO A 221 -13.96 1.27 -9.02
C PRO A 221 -14.87 0.13 -8.57
N LYS A 222 -14.39 -1.12 -8.64
CA LYS A 222 -15.12 -2.32 -8.23
C LYS A 222 -14.22 -3.28 -7.45
N LEU A 223 -14.77 -3.88 -6.40
CA LEU A 223 -14.20 -5.02 -5.69
C LEU A 223 -15.21 -6.17 -5.66
N ILE A 224 -14.71 -7.42 -5.66
CA ILE A 224 -15.48 -8.58 -5.19
C ILE A 224 -14.81 -9.03 -3.89
N VAL A 225 -15.59 -9.18 -2.83
CA VAL A 225 -15.07 -9.56 -1.51
C VAL A 225 -15.75 -10.81 -1.01
N LYS A 226 -14.98 -11.65 -0.31
CA LYS A 226 -15.52 -12.77 0.46
C LYS A 226 -15.27 -12.52 1.95
N ILE A 227 -16.31 -12.66 2.75
CA ILE A 227 -16.28 -12.48 4.19
C ILE A 227 -16.74 -13.79 4.82
N THR A 228 -15.92 -14.38 5.68
CA THR A 228 -16.26 -15.62 6.37
C THR A 228 -17.47 -15.39 7.28
N ARG A 229 -18.45 -16.31 7.26
CA ARG A 229 -19.70 -16.18 8.01
C ARG A 229 -19.50 -16.28 9.51
N ASP A 230 -18.56 -17.13 9.94
CA ASP A 230 -18.34 -17.43 11.37
C ASP A 230 -17.60 -16.32 12.10
N THR A 231 -16.59 -15.73 11.45
CA THR A 231 -15.72 -14.72 12.07
C THR A 231 -16.05 -13.31 11.64
N LEU A 232 -16.80 -13.15 10.54
CA LEU A 232 -17.01 -11.88 9.86
C LEU A 232 -15.69 -11.17 9.57
N LEU A 233 -14.67 -11.93 9.11
CA LEU A 233 -13.41 -11.43 8.61
C LEU A 233 -13.35 -11.62 7.09
N MET A 234 -12.83 -10.64 6.40
CA MET A 234 -12.60 -10.68 4.96
C MET A 234 -11.32 -11.46 4.68
N ASP A 235 -11.40 -12.54 3.91
CA ASP A 235 -10.27 -13.40 3.57
C ASP A 235 -9.90 -13.38 2.09
N TYR A 236 -10.79 -12.84 1.22
CA TYR A 236 -10.55 -12.75 -0.22
C TYR A 236 -11.05 -11.45 -0.81
N ILE A 237 -10.25 -10.84 -1.71
CA ILE A 237 -10.61 -9.63 -2.46
C ILE A 237 -10.12 -9.76 -3.90
N GLU A 238 -10.98 -9.43 -4.85
CA GLU A 238 -10.63 -9.14 -6.25
C GLU A 238 -10.68 -7.63 -6.47
N TYR A 239 -9.64 -7.10 -7.07
CA TYR A 239 -9.51 -5.68 -7.40
C TYR A 239 -9.66 -5.50 -8.91
N TYR A 240 -10.61 -4.69 -9.31
CA TYR A 240 -10.89 -4.38 -10.71
C TYR A 240 -10.47 -2.95 -11.03
N ASP A 241 -9.80 -2.77 -12.17
CA ASP A 241 -9.37 -1.45 -12.67
C ASP A 241 -10.50 -0.68 -13.38
N ASP A 242 -10.20 0.51 -13.91
CA ASP A 242 -11.14 1.39 -14.58
C ASP A 242 -11.76 0.77 -15.85
N THR A 243 -11.13 -0.25 -16.43
CA THR A 243 -11.67 -1.04 -17.55
C THR A 243 -12.53 -2.20 -17.09
N LEU A 244 -12.73 -2.35 -15.78
CA LEU A 244 -13.37 -3.50 -15.13
C LEU A 244 -12.65 -4.84 -15.41
N SER A 245 -11.36 -4.78 -15.69
CA SER A 245 -10.47 -5.94 -15.78
C SER A 245 -9.91 -6.30 -14.41
N LEU A 246 -9.79 -7.60 -14.12
CA LEU A 246 -9.17 -8.06 -12.88
C LEU A 246 -7.70 -7.62 -12.84
N LYS A 247 -7.36 -6.77 -11.88
CA LYS A 247 -6.01 -6.23 -11.70
C LYS A 247 -5.17 -7.12 -10.81
N LYS A 248 -5.72 -7.53 -9.67
CA LYS A 248 -5.05 -8.38 -8.68
C LYS A 248 -6.06 -9.05 -7.76
N THR A 249 -5.62 -10.10 -7.07
CA THR A 249 -6.35 -10.74 -5.97
C THR A 249 -5.57 -10.60 -4.67
N GLN A 250 -6.28 -10.59 -3.56
CA GLN A 250 -5.71 -10.69 -2.22
C GLN A 250 -6.37 -11.86 -1.50
N GLU A 251 -5.55 -12.72 -0.91
CA GLU A 251 -5.97 -13.87 -0.11
C GLU A 251 -5.35 -13.78 1.27
N ARG A 252 -6.07 -14.21 2.30
CA ARG A 252 -5.59 -14.21 3.68
C ARG A 252 -5.67 -15.61 4.26
N PHE A 253 -4.61 -16.03 4.94
CA PHE A 253 -4.42 -17.37 5.45
C PHE A 253 -3.97 -17.34 6.91
N ASP A 254 -3.91 -18.51 7.52
CA ASP A 254 -3.35 -18.73 8.86
C ASP A 254 -4.08 -17.89 9.92
N LEU A 255 -5.41 -18.13 10.02
CA LEU A 255 -6.24 -17.50 11.04
C LEU A 255 -5.78 -17.93 12.43
N LYS A 256 -5.49 -16.97 13.31
CA LYS A 256 -5.05 -17.18 14.69
C LYS A 256 -5.98 -16.48 15.67
N ASP A 257 -6.29 -17.14 16.76
CA ASP A 257 -6.89 -16.52 17.93
C ASP A 257 -5.80 -15.79 18.73
N ILE A 258 -6.00 -14.50 18.95
CA ILE A 258 -5.09 -13.64 19.72
C ILE A 258 -5.62 -13.31 21.10
N GLY A 259 -6.70 -13.97 21.52
CA GLY A 259 -7.36 -13.77 22.79
C GLY A 259 -8.44 -12.69 22.76
N SER A 260 -9.17 -12.54 23.86
CA SER A 260 -10.26 -11.56 24.00
C SER A 260 -11.36 -11.69 22.94
N GLY A 261 -11.48 -12.85 22.29
CA GLY A 261 -12.46 -13.10 21.21
C GLY A 261 -12.08 -12.52 19.86
N HIS A 262 -10.83 -12.10 19.66
CA HIS A 262 -10.34 -11.59 18.40
C HIS A 262 -9.51 -12.61 17.65
N GLN A 263 -9.71 -12.67 16.34
CA GLN A 263 -8.96 -13.52 15.43
C GLN A 263 -8.33 -12.66 14.32
N VAL A 264 -7.15 -13.03 13.87
CA VAL A 264 -6.40 -12.31 12.82
C VAL A 264 -5.79 -13.28 11.82
N TYR A 265 -5.74 -12.89 10.56
CA TYR A 265 -4.96 -13.57 9.55
C TYR A 265 -3.49 -13.16 9.66
N THR A 266 -2.59 -14.14 9.71
CA THR A 266 -1.15 -13.87 9.87
C THR A 266 -0.35 -14.01 8.58
N HIS A 267 -0.98 -14.42 7.49
CA HIS A 267 -0.39 -14.44 6.15
C HIS A 267 -1.37 -13.79 5.16
N VAL A 268 -0.87 -12.85 4.37
CA VAL A 268 -1.62 -12.18 3.29
C VAL A 268 -0.83 -12.28 2.00
N ARG A 269 -1.44 -12.83 0.96
CA ARG A 269 -0.89 -12.91 -0.39
C ARG A 269 -1.63 -11.97 -1.32
N VAL A 270 -0.90 -11.18 -2.09
CA VAL A 270 -1.42 -10.45 -3.24
C VAL A 270 -0.83 -11.04 -4.50
N THR A 271 -1.67 -11.27 -5.51
CA THR A 271 -1.27 -11.82 -6.81
C THR A 271 -1.68 -10.86 -7.91
N ASP A 272 -0.73 -10.37 -8.70
CA ASP A 272 -1.02 -9.60 -9.92
C ASP A 272 -1.66 -10.50 -10.97
N ALA A 273 -2.81 -10.08 -11.53
CA ALA A 273 -3.60 -10.93 -12.41
C ALA A 273 -2.91 -11.18 -13.78
N ALA A 274 -2.13 -10.21 -14.25
CA ALA A 274 -1.47 -10.30 -15.56
C ALA A 274 -0.13 -11.04 -15.49
N THR A 275 0.73 -10.65 -14.56
CA THR A 275 2.11 -11.16 -14.46
C THR A 275 2.24 -12.41 -13.61
N LYS A 276 1.23 -12.71 -12.80
CA LYS A 276 1.26 -13.76 -11.77
C LYS A 276 2.37 -13.57 -10.73
N HIS A 277 2.93 -12.34 -10.65
CA HIS A 277 3.79 -11.95 -9.54
C HIS A 277 3.02 -12.01 -8.23
N THR A 278 3.67 -12.44 -7.16
CA THR A 278 3.05 -12.51 -5.83
C THR A 278 3.85 -11.77 -4.78
N THR A 279 3.13 -11.13 -3.88
CA THR A 279 3.68 -10.53 -2.67
C THR A 279 3.04 -11.20 -1.46
N ASP A 280 3.84 -11.88 -0.67
CA ASP A 280 3.43 -12.53 0.58
C ASP A 280 3.85 -11.68 1.78
N ASN A 281 2.91 -11.36 2.66
CA ASN A 281 3.15 -10.67 3.94
C ASN A 281 2.90 -11.64 5.09
N TYR A 282 3.92 -11.85 5.93
CA TYR A 282 3.86 -12.70 7.11
C TYR A 282 3.95 -11.85 8.37
N VAL A 283 2.92 -11.88 9.20
CA VAL A 283 2.92 -11.22 10.51
C VAL A 283 3.84 -11.97 11.47
N LYS A 284 4.87 -11.31 11.95
CA LYS A 284 5.85 -11.85 12.89
C LYS A 284 5.47 -11.58 14.35
N SER A 285 4.94 -10.39 14.58
CA SER A 285 4.43 -10.00 15.90
C SER A 285 3.41 -8.89 15.76
N GLU A 286 2.50 -8.84 16.73
CA GLU A 286 1.49 -7.81 16.84
C GLU A 286 1.45 -7.28 18.27
N LYS A 287 1.30 -5.96 18.42
CA LYS A 287 1.04 -5.28 19.69
C LYS A 287 -0.12 -4.32 19.48
N ILE A 288 -1.11 -4.38 20.35
CA ILE A 288 -2.28 -3.50 20.30
C ILE A 288 -2.38 -2.67 21.58
N ASN A 289 -3.06 -1.51 21.47
CA ASN A 289 -3.43 -0.66 22.60
C ASN A 289 -2.24 -0.24 23.46
N GLN A 290 -1.11 0.09 22.81
CA GLN A 290 0.13 0.53 23.46
C GLN A 290 0.16 2.02 23.72
N ASN A 291 -0.88 2.75 23.28
CA ASN A 291 -0.96 4.21 23.37
C ASN A 291 0.25 4.93 22.74
N PHE A 292 0.57 4.58 21.50
CA PHE A 292 1.70 5.18 20.78
C PHE A 292 1.59 6.69 20.76
N PRO A 293 2.72 7.42 20.92
CA PRO A 293 2.72 8.89 20.83
C PRO A 293 2.15 9.37 19.49
N GLU A 294 1.41 10.49 19.49
CA GLU A 294 0.85 11.09 18.27
C GLU A 294 1.96 11.40 17.24
N ASP A 295 3.15 11.71 17.71
CA ASP A 295 4.32 11.93 16.86
C ASP A 295 4.68 10.74 15.95
N THR A 296 4.32 9.50 16.35
CA THR A 296 4.48 8.28 15.52
C THR A 296 3.85 8.45 14.13
N PHE A 297 2.79 9.25 14.03
CA PHE A 297 2.03 9.46 12.79
C PHE A 297 2.37 10.80 12.12
N THR A 298 3.62 11.29 12.28
CA THR A 298 4.04 12.58 11.75
C THR A 298 5.27 12.47 10.85
N LYS A 299 5.50 13.50 10.00
CA LYS A 299 6.74 13.63 9.21
C LYS A 299 8.01 13.60 10.08
N ARG A 300 7.93 14.13 11.31
CA ARG A 300 9.06 14.14 12.25
C ARG A 300 9.52 12.72 12.59
N TRP A 301 8.56 11.80 12.76
CA TRP A 301 8.86 10.42 13.03
C TRP A 301 9.68 9.76 11.91
N LEU A 302 9.44 10.11 10.62
CA LEU A 302 10.23 9.61 9.50
C LEU A 302 11.70 10.05 9.53
N VAL A 303 12.01 11.16 10.20
CA VAL A 303 13.39 11.72 10.27
C VAL A 303 14.14 11.20 11.49
N ARG A 304 13.45 10.74 12.54
CA ARG A 304 14.10 10.20 13.73
C ARG A 304 14.91 8.96 13.36
N SER A 305 16.19 8.97 13.75
CA SER A 305 17.07 7.80 13.65
C SER A 305 16.49 6.64 14.45
N LEU A 306 16.67 5.46 13.92
CA LEU A 306 16.39 4.21 14.62
C LEU A 306 17.36 4.04 15.77
#